data_c0ace72b39073fcf9beb54cc63549d08
#
_entry.id   c0ace72b39073fcf9beb54cc63549d08
#
_cell.length_a   1.000
_cell.length_b   1.000
_cell.length_c   1.000
_cell.angle_alpha   90.00
_cell.angle_beta   90.00
_cell.angle_gamma   90.00
#
_symmetry.space_group_name_H-M   'P 1'
#
loop_
_entity.id
_entity.type
_entity.pdbx_description
1 polymer ?
#
loop_
_entity_poly.entity_id
_entity_poly.type
_entity_poly.pdbx_seq_one_letter_code
_entity_poly.pdbx_strand_id
1 'polypeptide(L)'
;MKKGFTLIELLVVIAIIGTLSTMVLVSLGEARAKARDARRQADIRQIVLAMEMDYSDGEKYSQCTEMPSKIPCTDLGCSCTNLGDGKYLDPVPRDPRGEEAYSWIDNYTGTTPCNDQHHCIYVRLETKDVWFAGSEKGARELDAEPPIEAGKCCW
;
A
#
# COMPACT_ATOMS: atom_id res chain seq x y z
N MET A 1 59.65 18.73 -4.37
CA MET A 1 58.81 19.76 -5.02
C MET A 1 57.35 19.31 -4.91
N LYS A 2 56.50 20.05 -4.19
CA LYS A 2 55.06 19.76 -4.09
C LYS A 2 54.40 20.33 -5.37
N LYS A 3 53.77 19.47 -6.15
CA LYS A 3 52.99 19.92 -7.30
C LYS A 3 51.69 20.56 -6.77
N GLY A 4 51.44 21.82 -7.09
CA GLY A 4 50.21 22.51 -6.77
C GLY A 4 49.13 22.15 -7.79
N PHE A 5 47.87 22.13 -7.32
CA PHE A 5 46.68 21.88 -8.15
C PHE A 5 46.36 23.12 -9.00
N THR A 6 46.06 22.97 -10.27
CA THR A 6 45.73 24.09 -11.12
C THR A 6 44.22 24.45 -10.99
N LEU A 7 43.90 25.71 -11.16
CA LEU A 7 42.49 26.20 -11.09
C LEU A 7 41.62 25.54 -12.17
N ILE A 8 42.23 25.26 -13.34
CA ILE A 8 41.51 24.63 -14.45
C ILE A 8 41.18 23.15 -14.19
N GLU A 9 42.07 22.41 -13.50
CA GLU A 9 41.79 21.01 -13.12
C GLU A 9 40.64 20.93 -12.13
N LEU A 10 40.53 21.89 -11.19
CA LEU A 10 39.41 21.94 -10.26
C LEU A 10 38.11 22.29 -11.00
N LEU A 11 38.15 23.27 -11.91
CA LEU A 11 36.97 23.75 -12.65
C LEU A 11 36.36 22.64 -13.53
N VAL A 12 37.21 21.86 -14.23
CA VAL A 12 36.77 20.74 -15.05
C VAL A 12 36.10 19.66 -14.22
N VAL A 13 36.66 19.32 -13.04
CA VAL A 13 36.08 18.30 -12.16
C VAL A 13 34.68 18.72 -11.65
N ILE A 14 34.50 19.95 -11.18
CA ILE A 14 33.19 20.39 -10.72
C ILE A 14 32.18 20.51 -11.87
N ALA A 15 32.60 20.84 -13.08
CA ALA A 15 31.74 20.85 -14.26
C ALA A 15 31.23 19.44 -14.61
N ILE A 16 32.11 18.43 -14.56
CA ILE A 16 31.73 17.03 -14.81
C ILE A 16 30.78 16.53 -13.72
N ILE A 17 31.10 16.76 -12.43
CA ILE A 17 30.23 16.38 -11.32
C ILE A 17 28.86 17.05 -11.46
N GLY A 18 28.80 18.34 -11.81
CA GLY A 18 27.57 19.07 -11.99
C GLY A 18 26.68 18.46 -13.08
N THR A 19 27.25 18.10 -14.22
CA THR A 19 26.48 17.48 -15.31
C THR A 19 26.00 16.07 -14.96
N LEU A 20 26.82 15.26 -14.31
CA LEU A 20 26.42 13.91 -13.88
C LEU A 20 25.33 13.95 -12.79
N SER A 21 25.41 14.90 -11.86
CA SER A 21 24.42 15.03 -10.77
C SER A 21 23.03 15.33 -11.28
N THR A 22 22.87 16.14 -12.35
CA THR A 22 21.55 16.44 -12.91
C THR A 22 20.86 15.21 -13.50
N MET A 23 21.59 14.32 -14.17
CA MET A 23 21.04 13.07 -14.71
C MET A 23 20.57 12.12 -13.59
N VAL A 24 21.34 12.02 -12.50
CA VAL A 24 21.00 11.16 -11.37
C VAL A 24 19.74 11.64 -10.67
N LEU A 25 19.54 12.94 -10.48
CA LEU A 25 18.38 13.49 -9.78
C LEU A 25 17.05 13.18 -10.50
N VAL A 26 17.02 13.24 -11.83
CA VAL A 26 15.82 12.92 -12.61
C VAL A 26 15.46 11.43 -12.49
N SER A 27 16.44 10.53 -12.64
CA SER A 27 16.24 9.08 -12.55
C SER A 27 15.78 8.64 -11.15
N LEU A 28 16.19 9.34 -10.10
CA LEU A 28 15.88 8.99 -8.73
C LEU A 28 14.37 9.16 -8.40
N GLY A 29 13.70 10.11 -9.03
CA GLY A 29 12.26 10.32 -8.87
C GLY A 29 11.44 9.10 -9.28
N GLU A 30 11.68 8.58 -10.46
CA GLU A 30 10.99 7.38 -10.97
C GLU A 30 11.33 6.12 -10.16
N ALA A 31 12.60 5.97 -9.76
CA ALA A 31 13.02 4.84 -8.94
C ALA A 31 12.30 4.83 -7.58
N ARG A 32 12.14 6.00 -6.96
CA ARG A 32 11.37 6.13 -5.71
C ARG A 32 9.90 5.82 -5.89
N ALA A 33 9.26 6.27 -6.99
CA ALA A 33 7.87 5.96 -7.27
C ALA A 33 7.68 4.44 -7.47
N LYS A 34 8.54 3.78 -8.25
CA LYS A 34 8.53 2.32 -8.42
C LYS A 34 8.72 1.57 -7.10
N ALA A 35 9.60 2.06 -6.22
CA ALA A 35 9.81 1.46 -4.91
C ALA A 35 8.56 1.58 -4.02
N ARG A 36 7.86 2.73 -4.05
CA ARG A 36 6.59 2.90 -3.32
C ARG A 36 5.49 1.98 -3.85
N ASP A 37 5.37 1.86 -5.17
CA ASP A 37 4.39 0.96 -5.78
C ASP A 37 4.66 -0.51 -5.44
N ALA A 38 5.92 -0.94 -5.47
CA ALA A 38 6.29 -2.29 -5.04
C ALA A 38 5.94 -2.53 -3.55
N ARG A 39 6.15 -1.54 -2.69
CA ARG A 39 5.75 -1.61 -1.29
C ARG A 39 4.25 -1.70 -1.13
N ARG A 40 3.45 -0.87 -1.83
CA ARG A 40 1.98 -0.93 -1.83
C ARG A 40 1.46 -2.31 -2.20
N GLN A 41 2.04 -2.90 -3.26
CA GLN A 41 1.66 -4.25 -3.68
C GLN A 41 2.02 -5.31 -2.62
N ALA A 42 3.16 -5.18 -1.95
CA ALA A 42 3.56 -6.08 -0.87
C ALA A 42 2.65 -5.93 0.35
N ASP A 43 2.35 -4.70 0.75
CA ASP A 43 1.48 -4.38 1.88
C ASP A 43 0.06 -4.94 1.68
N ILE A 44 -0.55 -4.74 0.49
CA ILE A 44 -1.88 -5.29 0.18
C ILE A 44 -1.86 -6.82 0.23
N ARG A 45 -0.85 -7.50 -0.32
CA ARG A 45 -0.75 -8.96 -0.23
C ARG A 45 -0.61 -9.43 1.22
N GLN A 46 0.12 -8.71 2.04
CA GLN A 46 0.26 -9.02 3.46
C GLN A 46 -1.08 -8.86 4.21
N ILE A 47 -1.84 -7.82 3.89
CA ILE A 47 -3.16 -7.60 4.48
C ILE A 47 -4.13 -8.71 4.06
N VAL A 48 -4.18 -9.05 2.77
CA VAL A 48 -5.00 -10.17 2.26
C VAL A 48 -4.66 -11.47 3.00
N LEU A 49 -3.38 -11.79 3.15
CA LEU A 49 -2.96 -12.98 3.88
C LEU A 49 -3.43 -12.96 5.35
N ALA A 50 -3.33 -11.82 6.02
CA ALA A 50 -3.81 -11.68 7.39
C ALA A 50 -5.34 -11.82 7.49
N MET A 51 -6.09 -11.32 6.51
CA MET A 51 -7.55 -11.51 6.42
C MET A 51 -7.93 -12.97 6.20
N GLU A 52 -7.19 -13.70 5.36
CA GLU A 52 -7.40 -15.14 5.16
C GLU A 52 -7.13 -15.95 6.45
N MET A 53 -6.13 -15.55 7.24
CA MET A 53 -5.88 -16.15 8.56
C MET A 53 -7.02 -15.87 9.53
N ASP A 54 -7.57 -14.66 9.52
CA ASP A 54 -8.74 -14.27 10.32
C ASP A 54 -9.98 -15.10 9.94
N TYR A 55 -10.23 -15.25 8.65
CA TYR A 55 -11.30 -16.09 8.15
C TYR A 55 -11.14 -17.55 8.55
N SER A 56 -9.92 -18.08 8.49
CA SER A 56 -9.63 -19.46 8.88
C SER A 56 -9.96 -19.79 10.34
N ASP A 57 -9.84 -18.81 11.22
CA ASP A 57 -10.13 -18.99 12.65
C ASP A 57 -11.62 -18.77 12.99
N GLY A 58 -12.31 -17.85 12.27
CA GLY A 58 -13.65 -17.40 12.61
C GLY A 58 -14.76 -17.72 11.58
N GLU A 59 -14.40 -18.31 10.42
CA GLU A 59 -15.30 -18.52 9.26
C GLU A 59 -15.96 -17.23 8.74
N LYS A 60 -15.36 -16.09 9.09
CA LYS A 60 -15.77 -14.74 8.66
C LYS A 60 -14.60 -13.77 8.78
N TYR A 61 -14.58 -12.77 7.93
CA TYR A 61 -13.62 -11.68 8.02
C TYR A 61 -13.99 -10.67 9.11
N SER A 62 -12.99 -10.00 9.66
CA SER A 62 -13.22 -8.80 10.49
C SER A 62 -14.05 -7.77 9.72
N GLN A 63 -15.16 -7.36 10.31
CA GLN A 63 -16.12 -6.46 9.67
C GLN A 63 -15.80 -5.01 10.04
N CYS A 64 -15.46 -4.19 9.05
CA CYS A 64 -14.99 -2.83 9.23
C CYS A 64 -15.67 -1.85 8.30
N THR A 65 -16.03 -0.68 8.82
CA THR A 65 -16.50 0.47 8.01
C THR A 65 -15.31 1.19 7.36
N GLU A 66 -14.15 1.15 8.00
CA GLU A 66 -12.90 1.77 7.53
C GLU A 66 -11.78 0.75 7.55
N MET A 67 -10.63 1.09 6.96
CA MET A 67 -9.45 0.24 7.01
C MET A 67 -9.02 -0.07 8.44
N PRO A 68 -8.99 -1.34 8.85
CA PRO A 68 -8.63 -1.72 10.21
C PRO A 68 -7.17 -1.35 10.54
N SER A 69 -6.90 -1.03 11.79
CA SER A 69 -5.54 -0.80 12.29
C SER A 69 -4.80 -2.09 12.64
N LYS A 70 -5.53 -3.16 12.88
CA LYS A 70 -5.06 -4.51 13.25
C LYS A 70 -5.95 -5.59 12.64
N ILE A 71 -5.44 -6.80 12.48
CA ILE A 71 -6.18 -7.98 12.01
C ILE A 71 -5.86 -9.17 12.92
N PRO A 72 -6.83 -9.89 13.49
CA PRO A 72 -8.27 -9.58 13.45
C PRO A 72 -8.64 -8.33 14.25
N CYS A 73 -9.77 -7.76 13.94
CA CYS A 73 -10.37 -6.66 14.66
C CYS A 73 -11.78 -7.06 15.12
N THR A 74 -12.02 -7.12 16.42
CA THR A 74 -13.27 -7.60 16.99
C THR A 74 -14.21 -6.48 17.41
N ASP A 75 -13.72 -5.23 17.40
CA ASP A 75 -14.55 -4.07 17.73
C ASP A 75 -15.49 -3.73 16.58
N LEU A 76 -16.73 -3.45 16.92
CA LEU A 76 -17.72 -2.95 15.96
C LEU A 76 -17.25 -1.61 15.38
N GLY A 77 -17.07 -1.59 14.05
CA GLY A 77 -16.53 -0.44 13.31
C GLY A 77 -14.99 -0.35 13.29
N CYS A 78 -14.30 -1.39 13.74
CA CYS A 78 -12.84 -1.55 13.68
C CYS A 78 -12.01 -0.47 14.39
N SER A 79 -12.37 -0.12 15.61
CA SER A 79 -11.49 0.63 16.50
C SER A 79 -10.28 -0.20 16.98
N CYS A 80 -10.39 -1.53 16.96
CA CYS A 80 -9.35 -2.50 17.33
C CYS A 80 -8.71 -2.21 18.71
N THR A 81 -9.53 -2.02 19.71
CA THR A 81 -9.08 -1.69 21.08
C THR A 81 -9.08 -2.89 22.03
N ASN A 82 -9.68 -4.03 21.63
CA ASN A 82 -9.82 -5.20 22.49
C ASN A 82 -8.54 -6.03 22.60
N LEU A 83 -8.38 -6.71 23.75
CA LEU A 83 -7.32 -7.69 23.97
C LEU A 83 -7.50 -8.89 23.04
N GLY A 84 -6.47 -9.20 22.28
CA GLY A 84 -6.47 -10.28 21.28
C GLY A 84 -6.54 -9.82 19.82
N ASP A 85 -6.95 -8.58 19.60
CA ASP A 85 -6.88 -7.98 18.26
C ASP A 85 -5.44 -7.84 17.79
N GLY A 86 -5.24 -8.01 16.49
CA GLY A 86 -3.91 -7.90 15.88
C GLY A 86 -3.09 -9.19 15.93
N LYS A 87 -3.70 -10.36 16.19
CA LYS A 87 -3.02 -11.66 16.19
C LYS A 87 -2.26 -11.94 14.90
N TYR A 88 -2.78 -11.51 13.76
CA TYR A 88 -2.21 -11.77 12.44
C TYR A 88 -1.47 -10.57 11.85
N LEU A 89 -1.89 -9.37 12.16
CA LEU A 89 -1.26 -8.15 11.66
C LEU A 89 -1.50 -6.95 12.59
N ASP A 90 -0.44 -6.45 13.22
CA ASP A 90 -0.44 -5.28 14.10
C ASP A 90 0.91 -4.55 14.02
N PRO A 91 0.97 -3.29 13.59
CA PRO A 91 -0.10 -2.54 12.92
C PRO A 91 -0.31 -2.96 11.47
N VAL A 92 -1.51 -2.70 10.93
CA VAL A 92 -1.76 -2.82 9.48
C VAL A 92 -0.93 -1.76 8.74
N PRO A 93 -0.23 -2.13 7.67
CA PRO A 93 0.57 -1.22 6.88
C PRO A 93 -0.23 -0.03 6.34
N ARG A 94 0.45 1.10 6.17
CA ARG A 94 -0.11 2.30 5.56
C ARG A 94 0.67 2.70 4.32
N ASP A 95 0.05 3.52 3.47
CA ASP A 95 0.69 4.04 2.27
C ASP A 95 2.08 4.65 2.59
N PRO A 96 3.12 4.34 1.80
CA PRO A 96 4.47 4.83 2.06
C PRO A 96 4.64 6.35 1.93
N ARG A 97 3.64 7.09 1.44
CA ARG A 97 3.60 8.55 1.53
C ARG A 97 3.22 9.06 2.93
N GLY A 98 2.68 8.18 3.78
CA GLY A 98 2.44 8.48 5.19
C GLY A 98 1.19 9.27 5.52
N GLU A 99 0.37 9.64 4.55
CA GLU A 99 -0.75 10.56 4.75
C GLU A 99 -2.10 9.86 4.85
N GLU A 100 -2.26 8.68 4.21
CA GLU A 100 -3.55 7.99 4.16
C GLU A 100 -3.42 6.48 4.40
N ALA A 101 -4.51 5.87 4.91
CA ALA A 101 -4.68 4.43 4.88
C ALA A 101 -4.96 3.99 3.44
N TYR A 102 -4.75 2.70 3.14
CA TYR A 102 -5.24 2.11 1.91
C TYR A 102 -6.76 2.23 1.84
N SER A 103 -7.32 2.35 0.64
CA SER A 103 -8.77 2.40 0.46
C SER A 103 -9.41 1.06 0.86
N TRP A 104 -10.49 1.13 1.59
CA TRP A 104 -11.24 -0.01 2.11
C TRP A 104 -12.71 0.13 1.72
N ILE A 105 -13.33 -0.97 1.30
CA ILE A 105 -14.78 -1.01 1.10
C ILE A 105 -15.42 -1.58 2.35
N ASP A 106 -16.34 -0.82 2.95
CA ASP A 106 -17.10 -1.20 4.14
C ASP A 106 -17.74 -2.58 3.95
N ASN A 107 -17.42 -3.52 4.85
CA ASN A 107 -18.01 -4.85 4.88
C ASN A 107 -18.87 -5.12 6.13
N TYR A 108 -19.15 -4.06 6.92
CA TYR A 108 -19.86 -4.16 8.20
C TYR A 108 -21.34 -3.78 8.08
N THR A 109 -21.65 -2.65 7.42
CA THR A 109 -23.01 -2.08 7.47
C THR A 109 -24.05 -2.83 6.63
N GLY A 110 -23.62 -3.76 5.78
CA GLY A 110 -24.52 -4.53 4.90
C GLY A 110 -25.19 -3.70 3.80
N THR A 111 -24.86 -2.41 3.69
CA THR A 111 -25.34 -1.51 2.65
C THR A 111 -24.51 -1.56 1.38
N THR A 112 -23.33 -2.16 1.47
CA THR A 112 -22.38 -2.39 0.39
C THR A 112 -22.43 -3.85 -0.08
N PRO A 113 -21.87 -4.18 -1.25
CA PRO A 113 -21.80 -5.56 -1.72
C PRO A 113 -20.84 -6.44 -0.89
N CYS A 114 -20.00 -5.83 -0.06
CA CYS A 114 -19.10 -6.53 0.86
C CYS A 114 -19.85 -6.85 2.17
N ASN A 115 -19.52 -7.99 2.76
CA ASN A 115 -20.07 -8.48 4.02
C ASN A 115 -18.99 -9.26 4.80
N ASP A 116 -19.36 -10.01 5.82
CA ASP A 116 -18.43 -10.83 6.61
C ASP A 116 -17.77 -11.98 5.85
N GLN A 117 -18.19 -12.26 4.63
CA GLN A 117 -17.60 -13.26 3.72
C GLN A 117 -16.72 -12.62 2.63
N HIS A 118 -16.65 -11.29 2.58
CA HIS A 118 -15.95 -10.56 1.55
C HIS A 118 -15.21 -9.35 2.15
N HIS A 119 -14.07 -9.04 1.58
CA HIS A 119 -13.33 -7.81 1.88
C HIS A 119 -12.77 -7.21 0.60
N CYS A 120 -12.52 -5.92 0.59
CA CYS A 120 -11.84 -5.25 -0.51
C CYS A 120 -10.96 -4.12 0.00
N ILE A 121 -9.67 -4.21 -0.36
CA ILE A 121 -8.68 -3.18 -0.13
C ILE A 121 -8.02 -2.81 -1.45
N TYR A 122 -7.76 -1.54 -1.68
CA TYR A 122 -7.16 -1.12 -2.94
C TYR A 122 -6.35 0.18 -2.82
N VAL A 123 -5.50 0.42 -3.81
CA VAL A 123 -4.66 1.61 -3.94
C VAL A 123 -4.36 1.89 -5.40
N ARG A 124 -4.22 3.17 -5.76
CA ARG A 124 -3.74 3.58 -7.09
C ARG A 124 -2.21 3.54 -7.13
N LEU A 125 -1.64 2.94 -8.16
CA LEU A 125 -0.20 2.92 -8.39
C LEU A 125 0.26 4.24 -9.04
N GLU A 126 1.46 4.72 -8.64
CA GLU A 126 2.01 6.00 -9.11
C GLU A 126 2.65 5.91 -10.50
N THR A 127 3.29 4.78 -10.79
CA THR A 127 4.06 4.58 -12.04
C THR A 127 3.22 4.01 -13.17
N LYS A 128 2.07 3.44 -12.85
CA LYS A 128 1.10 2.92 -13.78
C LYS A 128 -0.24 3.58 -13.45
N ASP A 129 -1.01 3.94 -14.44
CA ASP A 129 -2.34 4.51 -14.21
C ASP A 129 -3.38 3.38 -13.98
N VAL A 130 -3.08 2.49 -13.04
CA VAL A 130 -3.88 1.32 -12.69
C VAL A 130 -4.06 1.23 -11.17
N TRP A 131 -5.04 0.45 -10.76
CA TRP A 131 -5.31 0.14 -9.37
C TRP A 131 -4.73 -1.22 -9.00
N PHE A 132 -4.27 -1.38 -7.78
CA PHE A 132 -3.89 -2.66 -7.22
C PHE A 132 -4.84 -2.97 -6.08
N ALA A 133 -5.55 -4.08 -6.16
CA ALA A 133 -6.58 -4.46 -5.21
C ALA A 133 -6.36 -5.87 -4.67
N GLY A 134 -6.85 -6.07 -3.43
CA GLY A 134 -6.86 -7.35 -2.73
C GLY A 134 -8.25 -7.69 -2.21
N SER A 135 -8.62 -8.95 -2.29
CA SER A 135 -9.89 -9.50 -1.80
C SER A 135 -9.71 -10.98 -1.44
N GLU A 136 -10.80 -11.66 -1.06
CA GLU A 136 -10.85 -13.11 -0.85
C GLU A 136 -10.43 -13.94 -2.09
N LYS A 137 -10.39 -13.31 -3.26
CA LYS A 137 -9.92 -13.93 -4.51
C LYS A 137 -8.43 -13.74 -4.76
N GLY A 138 -7.72 -13.11 -3.82
CA GLY A 138 -6.29 -12.78 -3.92
C GLY A 138 -6.04 -11.30 -4.23
N ALA A 139 -4.88 -11.00 -4.82
CA ALA A 139 -4.48 -9.63 -5.14
C ALA A 139 -4.04 -9.49 -6.59
N ARG A 140 -4.51 -8.44 -7.29
CA ARG A 140 -4.21 -8.19 -8.71
C ARG A 140 -4.26 -6.71 -9.10
N GLU A 141 -3.71 -6.40 -10.27
CA GLU A 141 -3.90 -5.10 -10.94
C GLU A 141 -5.28 -5.03 -11.62
N LEU A 142 -5.90 -3.85 -11.59
CA LEU A 142 -7.17 -3.51 -12.22
C LEU A 142 -7.00 -2.24 -13.05
N ASP A 143 -7.60 -2.20 -14.22
CA ASP A 143 -7.56 -1.03 -15.12
C ASP A 143 -8.47 0.12 -14.65
N ALA A 144 -9.41 -0.18 -13.74
CA ALA A 144 -10.32 0.79 -13.14
C ALA A 144 -10.39 0.62 -11.63
N GLU A 145 -10.86 1.66 -10.92
CA GLU A 145 -11.15 1.58 -9.49
C GLU A 145 -12.15 0.46 -9.22
N PRO A 146 -11.93 -0.34 -8.15
CA PRO A 146 -12.87 -1.39 -7.78
C PRO A 146 -14.29 -0.87 -7.64
N PRO A 147 -15.28 -1.48 -8.31
CA PRO A 147 -16.65 -0.98 -8.29
C PRO A 147 -17.29 -1.18 -6.91
N ILE A 148 -17.93 -0.13 -6.40
CA ILE A 148 -18.86 -0.17 -5.25
C ILE A 148 -20.27 -0.40 -5.80
N GLU A 149 -20.47 -1.49 -6.53
CA GLU A 149 -21.78 -1.82 -7.15
C GLU A 149 -22.42 -3.01 -6.45
N ALA A 150 -23.76 -3.02 -6.41
CA ALA A 150 -24.55 -4.09 -5.81
C ALA A 150 -24.14 -5.47 -6.39
N GLY A 151 -23.68 -6.36 -5.54
CA GLY A 151 -23.31 -7.75 -5.87
C GLY A 151 -21.86 -7.99 -6.29
N LYS A 152 -21.00 -6.97 -6.26
CA LYS A 152 -19.57 -7.12 -6.50
C LYS A 152 -18.77 -6.47 -5.39
N CYS A 153 -18.10 -7.26 -4.57
CA CYS A 153 -17.06 -6.78 -3.67
C CYS A 153 -15.72 -6.93 -4.39
N CYS A 154 -15.07 -5.82 -4.69
CA CYS A 154 -13.77 -5.71 -5.36
C CYS A 154 -13.78 -6.00 -6.89
N TRP A 155 -14.12 -7.20 -7.34
CA TRP A 155 -14.27 -7.58 -8.78
C TRP A 155 -15.11 -8.84 -8.98
#